data_b4b76dbe557bd4bcb41cc2a1aa8f49ef
#
_entry.id   b4b76dbe557bd4bcb41cc2a1aa8f49ef
#
_cell.length_a   1.000
_cell.length_b   1.000
_cell.length_c   1.000
_cell.angle_alpha   90.00
_cell.angle_beta   90.00
_cell.angle_gamma   90.00
#
_symmetry.space_group_name_H-M   'P 1'
#
loop_
_entity.id
_entity.type
_entity.pdbx_description
1 polymer ?
#
loop_
_entity_poly.entity_id
_entity_poly.type
_entity_poly.pdbx_seq_one_letter_code
_entity_poly.pdbx_strand_id
1 'polypeptide(L)'
;MGSYHVIKWESFQDIIVENLGRKISKEDNSDQNRAISAPITESQFLVAGPGSGKTTVMVLKVLKFIYVDDVNPSSILATTFTRKAASELRSRILSWGDEIRQALLKDQKYQDIHPHLRLLDFNQIITGTLDSISHDILKLHRAPGAAPPVVIQDFVTSALMLRVGLFKDEKHHNEDLKDYLIKLRGGAFGFNTNQMCKQLLELKERVYYDQVDWEKLKKRKQNDHPGFEVAHQAINDYLDELKNRNLFDYAMLEAEFLDQLKDSKLDDFLNSLKLILVDEYQDSNLLQEQIYFQLAEAAIKNGGSLTVVGDDDQSLYRFRGATVDLFTNFLERFEKQVQLKDYKPELIHLSGNYRSTQNIVGFCNQYSQLDTEFQLARVEDKPAIQPKRIHPLTEFPILGMFRDDVETLAKDLSEFSHQV
;
A
#
# COMPACT_ATOMS: atom_id res chain seq x y z
N MET A 1 26.80 15.27 18.63
CA MET A 1 25.73 16.26 18.77
C MET A 1 24.65 15.58 19.59
N GLY A 2 24.31 16.08 20.78
CA GLY A 2 23.30 15.45 21.64
C GLY A 2 21.94 15.49 20.96
N SER A 3 21.22 14.36 20.99
CA SER A 3 19.84 14.29 20.56
C SER A 3 19.00 15.22 21.45
N TYR A 4 18.59 16.35 20.93
CA TYR A 4 17.59 17.19 21.57
C TYR A 4 16.24 16.51 21.38
N HIS A 5 15.82 15.66 22.35
CA HIS A 5 14.45 15.18 22.40
C HIS A 5 13.55 16.40 22.51
N VAL A 6 12.71 16.61 21.55
CA VAL A 6 11.85 17.80 21.52
C VAL A 6 10.92 17.78 22.74
N ILE A 7 10.25 16.62 22.97
CA ILE A 7 9.44 16.38 24.18
C ILE A 7 9.56 14.90 24.62
N LYS A 8 9.21 14.61 25.89
CA LYS A 8 9.14 13.24 26.40
C LYS A 8 7.90 12.53 25.89
N TRP A 9 7.96 11.19 25.81
CA TRP A 9 6.83 10.35 25.39
C TRP A 9 5.56 10.60 26.22
N GLU A 10 5.70 10.68 27.53
CA GLU A 10 4.56 10.93 28.44
C GLU A 10 3.89 12.28 28.14
N SER A 11 4.70 13.33 27.92
CA SER A 11 4.17 14.65 27.54
C SER A 11 3.50 14.63 26.18
N PHE A 12 3.99 13.85 25.22
CA PHE A 12 3.36 13.65 23.92
C PHE A 12 1.98 12.97 24.07
N GLN A 13 1.89 11.94 24.93
CA GLN A 13 0.61 11.27 25.23
C GLN A 13 -0.41 12.24 25.84
N ASP A 14 -0.01 13.05 26.82
CA ASP A 14 -0.88 14.03 27.46
C ASP A 14 -1.43 15.03 26.43
N ILE A 15 -0.56 15.57 25.59
CA ILE A 15 -0.94 16.51 24.53
C ILE A 15 -1.93 15.88 23.55
N ILE A 16 -1.74 14.63 23.15
CA ILE A 16 -2.65 13.90 22.25
C ILE A 16 -4.03 13.73 22.89
N VAL A 17 -4.07 13.38 24.20
CA VAL A 17 -5.35 13.22 24.91
C VAL A 17 -6.09 14.54 24.99
N GLU A 18 -5.38 15.61 25.39
CA GLU A 18 -5.97 16.93 25.62
C GLU A 18 -6.41 17.62 24.33
N ASN A 19 -5.61 17.55 23.26
CA ASN A 19 -5.86 18.34 22.05
C ASN A 19 -6.54 17.50 20.93
N LEU A 20 -6.22 16.21 20.81
CA LEU A 20 -6.78 15.36 19.76
C LEU A 20 -7.89 14.42 20.28
N GLY A 21 -8.12 14.37 21.60
CA GLY A 21 -9.11 13.47 22.22
C GLY A 21 -8.81 11.98 21.98
N ARG A 22 -7.53 11.60 21.78
CA ARG A 22 -7.12 10.24 21.49
C ARG A 22 -6.42 9.59 22.69
N LYS A 23 -7.02 8.54 23.22
CA LYS A 23 -6.44 7.77 24.32
C LYS A 23 -5.55 6.66 23.77
N ILE A 24 -4.25 6.76 24.01
CA ILE A 24 -3.21 5.81 23.56
C ILE A 24 -2.40 5.27 24.74
N SER A 25 -2.97 5.23 25.94
CA SER A 25 -2.28 4.67 27.12
C SER A 25 -2.18 3.14 27.02
N LYS A 26 -1.30 2.55 27.85
CA LYS A 26 -1.21 1.08 27.96
C LYS A 26 -2.49 0.46 28.50
N GLU A 27 -3.20 1.17 29.34
CA GLU A 27 -4.45 0.71 29.98
C GLU A 27 -5.62 0.73 29.00
N ASP A 28 -5.72 1.77 28.17
CA ASP A 28 -6.84 1.96 27.25
C ASP A 28 -6.65 1.19 25.94
N ASN A 29 -5.44 1.25 25.35
CA ASN A 29 -5.15 0.76 24.00
C ASN A 29 -3.71 0.22 23.90
N SER A 30 -3.42 -0.88 24.60
CA SER A 30 -2.08 -1.48 24.71
C SER A 30 -1.39 -1.71 23.37
N ASP A 31 -2.13 -2.25 22.36
CA ASP A 31 -1.58 -2.60 21.06
C ASP A 31 -1.20 -1.34 20.26
N GLN A 32 -2.08 -0.33 20.27
CA GLN A 32 -1.80 0.96 19.63
C GLN A 32 -0.65 1.68 20.35
N ASN A 33 -0.64 1.66 21.69
CA ASN A 33 0.45 2.24 22.48
C ASN A 33 1.80 1.61 22.11
N ARG A 34 1.87 0.26 22.05
CA ARG A 34 3.08 -0.48 21.69
C ARG A 34 3.54 -0.11 20.27
N ALA A 35 2.62 -0.05 19.30
CA ALA A 35 2.95 0.31 17.93
C ALA A 35 3.49 1.74 17.79
N ILE A 36 2.93 2.72 18.53
CA ILE A 36 3.31 4.14 18.43
C ILE A 36 4.57 4.43 19.23
N SER A 37 4.72 3.86 20.46
CA SER A 37 5.83 4.15 21.36
C SER A 37 7.16 3.50 20.98
N ALA A 38 7.15 2.57 20.03
CA ALA A 38 8.33 1.85 19.59
C ALA A 38 9.49 2.78 19.22
N PRO A 39 10.74 2.39 19.48
CA PRO A 39 11.91 3.18 19.11
C PRO A 39 12.04 3.29 17.59
N ILE A 40 12.73 4.35 17.14
CA ILE A 40 12.92 4.63 15.71
C ILE A 40 13.59 3.48 14.94
N THR A 41 14.42 2.70 15.60
CA THR A 41 15.18 1.59 15.00
C THR A 41 14.39 0.28 14.89
N GLU A 42 13.16 0.24 15.42
CA GLU A 42 12.34 -0.96 15.45
C GLU A 42 11.37 -0.99 14.27
N SER A 43 11.62 -1.91 13.33
CA SER A 43 10.63 -2.18 12.29
C SER A 43 9.44 -2.97 12.82
N GLN A 44 8.28 -2.71 12.25
CA GLN A 44 7.02 -3.32 12.70
C GLN A 44 6.16 -3.82 11.57
N PHE A 45 5.55 -4.97 11.80
CA PHE A 45 4.49 -5.53 10.98
C PHE A 45 3.18 -5.49 11.76
N LEU A 46 2.28 -4.57 11.38
CA LEU A 46 1.01 -4.34 12.06
C LEU A 46 -0.12 -5.06 11.31
N VAL A 47 -0.62 -6.15 11.88
CA VAL A 47 -1.80 -6.87 11.39
C VAL A 47 -3.02 -6.24 12.06
N ALA A 48 -3.82 -5.53 11.27
CA ALA A 48 -4.83 -4.62 11.78
C ALA A 48 -6.21 -4.99 11.27
N GLY A 49 -7.10 -5.43 12.13
CA GLY A 49 -8.50 -5.69 11.79
C GLY A 49 -9.27 -4.45 11.34
N PRO A 50 -10.45 -4.63 10.72
CA PRO A 50 -11.28 -3.52 10.29
C PRO A 50 -11.66 -2.61 11.48
N GLY A 51 -11.56 -1.29 11.27
CA GLY A 51 -11.88 -0.32 12.32
C GLY A 51 -10.91 -0.24 13.49
N SER A 52 -9.73 -0.87 13.41
CA SER A 52 -8.70 -0.87 14.47
C SER A 52 -7.94 0.44 14.62
N GLY A 53 -8.17 1.42 13.73
CA GLY A 53 -7.49 2.70 13.78
C GLY A 53 -6.12 2.71 13.08
N LYS A 54 -5.89 1.84 12.06
CA LYS A 54 -4.67 1.80 11.24
C LYS A 54 -4.08 3.18 10.94
N THR A 55 -4.86 4.03 10.27
CA THR A 55 -4.42 5.39 9.88
C THR A 55 -4.11 6.26 11.10
N THR A 56 -4.87 6.12 12.20
CA THR A 56 -4.60 6.85 13.46
C THR A 56 -3.23 6.46 14.03
N VAL A 57 -2.92 5.15 14.09
CA VAL A 57 -1.64 4.64 14.56
C VAL A 57 -0.50 5.17 13.69
N MET A 58 -0.64 5.11 12.36
CA MET A 58 0.38 5.61 11.43
C MET A 58 0.65 7.10 11.61
N VAL A 59 -0.39 7.93 11.67
CA VAL A 59 -0.25 9.38 11.87
C VAL A 59 0.43 9.68 13.19
N LEU A 60 -0.04 9.10 14.30
CA LEU A 60 0.53 9.33 15.61
C LEU A 60 1.98 8.82 15.73
N LYS A 61 2.30 7.72 15.04
CA LYS A 61 3.68 7.20 14.97
C LYS A 61 4.61 8.17 14.23
N VAL A 62 4.18 8.72 13.09
CA VAL A 62 4.94 9.76 12.36
C VAL A 62 5.16 10.98 13.25
N LEU A 63 4.12 11.47 13.93
CA LEU A 63 4.22 12.64 14.80
C LEU A 63 5.08 12.37 16.04
N LYS A 64 5.02 11.16 16.61
CA LYS A 64 5.92 10.73 17.70
C LYS A 64 7.38 10.77 17.26
N PHE A 65 7.69 10.27 16.07
CA PHE A 65 9.07 10.30 15.57
C PHE A 65 9.58 11.73 15.37
N ILE A 66 8.72 12.65 14.97
CA ILE A 66 9.09 14.06 14.80
C ILE A 66 9.24 14.75 16.17
N TYR A 67 8.26 14.62 17.08
CA TYR A 67 8.23 15.38 18.32
C TYR A 67 9.02 14.77 19.47
N VAL A 68 9.18 13.44 19.49
CA VAL A 68 9.85 12.72 20.57
C VAL A 68 11.26 12.27 20.18
N ASP A 69 11.41 11.76 18.94
CA ASP A 69 12.70 11.21 18.47
C ASP A 69 13.49 12.20 17.59
N ASP A 70 13.02 13.43 17.42
CA ASP A 70 13.69 14.49 16.64
C ASP A 70 14.00 14.10 15.19
N VAL A 71 13.08 13.38 14.55
CA VAL A 71 13.24 12.97 13.16
C VAL A 71 12.86 14.10 12.21
N ASN A 72 13.75 14.41 11.28
CA ASN A 72 13.46 15.41 10.25
C ASN A 72 12.29 14.94 9.35
N PRO A 73 11.24 15.76 9.15
CA PRO A 73 10.12 15.41 8.27
C PRO A 73 10.54 14.97 6.87
N SER A 74 11.60 15.55 6.30
CA SER A 74 12.09 15.19 4.96
C SER A 74 12.68 13.76 4.85
N SER A 75 12.98 13.11 5.99
CA SER A 75 13.49 11.73 6.02
C SER A 75 12.40 10.68 6.21
N ILE A 76 11.13 11.08 6.13
CA ILE A 76 9.96 10.21 6.31
C ILE A 76 9.23 10.01 4.99
N LEU A 77 9.01 8.74 4.62
CA LEU A 77 8.19 8.33 3.49
C LEU A 77 7.00 7.54 3.99
N ALA A 78 5.78 7.98 3.67
CA ALA A 78 4.54 7.29 4.02
C ALA A 78 3.69 7.07 2.77
N THR A 79 3.49 5.81 2.41
CA THR A 79 2.76 5.42 1.20
C THR A 79 1.49 4.65 1.53
N THR A 80 0.52 4.73 0.64
CA THR A 80 -0.75 4.02 0.71
C THR A 80 -1.24 3.68 -0.69
N PHE A 81 -2.15 2.71 -0.80
CA PHE A 81 -2.58 2.16 -2.08
C PHE A 81 -3.36 3.14 -2.97
N THR A 82 -4.15 4.06 -2.39
CA THR A 82 -4.99 4.98 -3.18
C THR A 82 -4.64 6.45 -2.97
N ARG A 83 -4.78 7.27 -4.03
CA ARG A 83 -4.59 8.73 -3.95
C ARG A 83 -5.47 9.38 -2.88
N LYS A 84 -6.70 8.89 -2.69
CA LYS A 84 -7.62 9.39 -1.66
C LYS A 84 -7.08 9.11 -0.26
N ALA A 85 -6.63 7.87 0.00
CA ALA A 85 -6.04 7.52 1.30
C ALA A 85 -4.74 8.30 1.56
N ALA A 86 -3.90 8.50 0.54
CA ALA A 86 -2.70 9.32 0.65
C ALA A 86 -3.01 10.78 1.01
N SER A 87 -4.02 11.36 0.37
CA SER A 87 -4.49 12.72 0.69
C SER A 87 -5.05 12.82 2.12
N GLU A 88 -5.79 11.81 2.57
CA GLU A 88 -6.32 11.75 3.93
C GLU A 88 -5.20 11.60 4.97
N LEU A 89 -4.24 10.69 4.73
CA LEU A 89 -3.07 10.51 5.58
C LEU A 89 -2.29 11.83 5.72
N ARG A 90 -1.97 12.47 4.59
CA ARG A 90 -1.28 13.76 4.55
C ARG A 90 -2.05 14.84 5.31
N SER A 91 -3.35 14.98 5.06
CA SER A 91 -4.19 15.98 5.73
C SER A 91 -4.20 15.80 7.24
N ARG A 92 -4.28 14.54 7.72
CA ARG A 92 -4.24 14.26 9.16
C ARG A 92 -2.86 14.53 9.78
N ILE A 93 -1.77 14.18 9.09
CA ILE A 93 -0.41 14.50 9.56
C ILE A 93 -0.24 16.01 9.71
N LEU A 94 -0.68 16.80 8.72
CA LEU A 94 -0.58 18.25 8.74
C LEU A 94 -1.44 18.87 9.85
N SER A 95 -2.72 18.47 9.95
CA SER A 95 -3.66 19.00 10.94
C SER A 95 -3.23 18.68 12.37
N TRP A 96 -3.01 17.40 12.67
CA TRP A 96 -2.65 16.97 14.02
C TRP A 96 -1.24 17.43 14.41
N GLY A 97 -0.32 17.45 13.43
CA GLY A 97 1.02 18.00 13.65
C GLY A 97 0.95 19.48 14.03
N ASP A 98 0.13 20.28 13.33
CA ASP A 98 -0.05 21.69 13.68
C ASP A 98 -0.76 21.89 15.03
N GLU A 99 -1.80 21.10 15.34
CA GLU A 99 -2.49 21.15 16.64
C GLU A 99 -1.52 20.89 17.80
N ILE A 100 -0.67 19.87 17.70
CA ILE A 100 0.38 19.58 18.71
C ILE A 100 1.38 20.72 18.77
N ARG A 101 1.84 21.24 17.62
CA ARG A 101 2.76 22.37 17.56
C ARG A 101 2.19 23.60 18.27
N GLN A 102 0.93 23.94 18.03
CA GLN A 102 0.27 25.08 18.66
C GLN A 102 0.10 24.86 20.18
N ALA A 103 -0.20 23.64 20.62
CA ALA A 103 -0.24 23.34 22.06
C ALA A 103 1.11 23.57 22.72
N LEU A 104 2.19 23.06 22.12
CA LEU A 104 3.55 23.25 22.62
C LEU A 104 4.02 24.72 22.62
N LEU A 105 3.65 25.49 21.59
CA LEU A 105 3.99 26.92 21.51
C LEU A 105 3.24 27.78 22.52
N LYS A 106 2.11 27.34 23.05
CA LYS A 106 1.34 28.04 24.10
C LYS A 106 1.85 27.73 25.50
N ASP A 107 2.52 26.59 25.71
CA ASP A 107 2.98 26.17 27.02
C ASP A 107 4.41 26.69 27.28
N GLN A 108 4.54 27.52 28.34
CA GLN A 108 5.84 28.09 28.76
C GLN A 108 6.86 27.02 29.12
N LYS A 109 6.44 25.83 29.54
CA LYS A 109 7.33 24.69 29.85
C LYS A 109 8.22 24.31 28.67
N TYR A 110 7.79 24.58 27.44
CA TYR A 110 8.48 24.24 26.20
C TYR A 110 9.14 25.42 25.50
N GLN A 111 9.32 26.57 26.19
CA GLN A 111 9.84 27.80 25.59
C GLN A 111 11.22 27.60 24.89
N ASP A 112 12.05 26.75 25.43
CA ASP A 112 13.41 26.48 24.90
C ASP A 112 13.38 25.86 23.50
N ILE A 113 12.34 25.10 23.17
CA ILE A 113 12.19 24.41 21.87
C ILE A 113 11.32 25.20 20.86
N HIS A 114 10.74 26.35 21.27
CA HIS A 114 9.90 27.16 20.37
C HIS A 114 10.60 27.54 19.04
N PRO A 115 11.90 27.91 19.02
CA PRO A 115 12.58 28.18 17.74
C PRO A 115 12.57 26.99 16.80
N HIS A 116 12.82 25.77 17.31
CA HIS A 116 12.78 24.52 16.54
C HIS A 116 11.37 24.22 16.05
N LEU A 117 10.35 24.31 16.91
CA LEU A 117 8.95 24.06 16.55
C LEU A 117 8.45 24.96 15.41
N ARG A 118 8.92 26.22 15.35
CA ARG A 118 8.57 27.18 14.29
C ARG A 118 9.17 26.83 12.93
N LEU A 119 10.27 26.06 12.91
CA LEU A 119 10.96 25.63 11.70
C LEU A 119 10.46 24.29 11.18
N LEU A 120 9.65 23.54 11.96
CA LEU A 120 9.08 22.28 11.51
C LEU A 120 8.15 22.47 10.32
N ASP A 121 8.46 21.80 9.22
CA ASP A 121 7.63 21.81 8.01
C ASP A 121 7.20 20.37 7.67
N PHE A 122 5.97 20.02 8.05
CA PHE A 122 5.38 18.71 7.77
C PHE A 122 5.13 18.47 6.27
N ASN A 123 5.16 19.50 5.43
CA ASN A 123 5.01 19.34 3.98
C ASN A 123 6.20 18.61 3.35
N GLN A 124 7.33 18.55 4.04
CA GLN A 124 8.51 17.84 3.61
C GLN A 124 8.38 16.31 3.73
N ILE A 125 7.39 15.81 4.47
CA ILE A 125 7.08 14.38 4.53
C ILE A 125 6.65 13.90 3.14
N ILE A 126 7.34 12.89 2.62
CA ILE A 126 7.00 12.29 1.34
C ILE A 126 5.75 11.41 1.53
N THR A 127 4.62 11.87 0.99
CA THR A 127 3.34 11.16 1.11
C THR A 127 2.70 10.97 -0.27
N GLY A 128 2.24 9.76 -0.58
CA GLY A 128 1.61 9.48 -1.88
C GLY A 128 1.25 8.01 -2.07
N THR A 129 0.79 7.68 -3.27
CA THR A 129 0.83 6.29 -3.77
C THR A 129 2.24 5.99 -4.27
N LEU A 130 2.61 4.71 -4.34
CA LEU A 130 3.94 4.34 -4.83
C LEU A 130 4.21 4.90 -6.23
N ASP A 131 3.22 4.84 -7.13
CA ASP A 131 3.31 5.45 -8.47
C ASP A 131 3.68 6.94 -8.42
N SER A 132 2.97 7.72 -7.56
CA SER A 132 3.22 9.16 -7.49
C SER A 132 4.59 9.46 -6.89
N ILE A 133 5.01 8.71 -5.88
CA ILE A 133 6.33 8.83 -5.25
C ILE A 133 7.42 8.47 -6.26
N SER A 134 7.28 7.34 -6.95
CA SER A 134 8.23 6.90 -7.99
C SER A 134 8.40 7.96 -9.08
N HIS A 135 7.29 8.51 -9.58
CA HIS A 135 7.31 9.57 -10.58
C HIS A 135 8.06 10.82 -10.10
N ASP A 136 7.73 11.29 -8.89
CA ASP A 136 8.31 12.52 -8.36
C ASP A 136 9.81 12.36 -8.06
N ILE A 137 10.25 11.22 -7.53
CA ILE A 137 11.66 10.94 -7.26
C ILE A 137 12.44 10.78 -8.57
N LEU A 138 11.97 10.02 -9.55
CA LEU A 138 12.60 9.87 -10.86
C LEU A 138 12.69 11.21 -11.59
N LYS A 139 11.69 12.07 -11.47
CA LYS A 139 11.71 13.42 -12.03
C LYS A 139 12.74 14.32 -11.34
N LEU A 140 12.86 14.24 -10.01
CA LEU A 140 13.77 15.08 -9.24
C LEU A 140 15.23 14.68 -9.46
N HIS A 141 15.53 13.38 -9.48
CA HIS A 141 16.89 12.84 -9.53
C HIS A 141 17.37 12.49 -10.94
N ARG A 142 16.64 12.89 -11.99
CA ARG A 142 17.06 12.65 -13.37
C ARG A 142 18.41 13.30 -13.70
N ALA A 143 19.14 12.70 -14.62
CA ALA A 143 20.39 13.28 -15.09
C ALA A 143 20.18 14.70 -15.67
N PRO A 144 21.13 15.63 -15.49
CA PRO A 144 21.05 16.96 -16.05
C PRO A 144 20.80 16.92 -17.57
N GLY A 145 19.75 17.64 -18.04
CA GLY A 145 19.36 17.66 -19.44
C GLY A 145 18.46 16.50 -19.91
N ALA A 146 18.26 15.45 -19.08
CA ALA A 146 17.32 14.39 -19.43
C ALA A 146 15.87 14.88 -19.31
N ALA A 147 15.02 14.44 -20.26
CA ALA A 147 13.59 14.71 -20.19
C ALA A 147 12.96 14.01 -18.97
N PRO A 148 12.01 14.65 -18.26
CA PRO A 148 11.29 13.98 -17.17
C PRO A 148 10.46 12.82 -17.72
N PRO A 149 10.23 11.76 -16.92
CA PRO A 149 9.32 10.68 -17.30
C PRO A 149 7.90 11.23 -17.51
N VAL A 150 7.25 10.82 -18.60
CA VAL A 150 5.87 11.20 -18.90
C VAL A 150 4.98 10.00 -18.67
N VAL A 151 4.17 10.07 -17.62
CA VAL A 151 3.23 8.99 -17.30
C VAL A 151 1.97 9.12 -18.15
N ILE A 152 1.62 8.05 -18.86
CA ILE A 152 0.42 7.98 -19.70
C ILE A 152 -0.74 7.32 -18.95
N GLN A 153 -1.96 7.74 -19.27
CA GLN A 153 -3.19 7.19 -18.70
C GLN A 153 -3.73 6.01 -19.53
N ASP A 154 -4.63 5.23 -18.96
CA ASP A 154 -5.20 3.99 -19.52
C ASP A 154 -5.74 4.15 -20.95
N PHE A 155 -6.32 5.31 -21.27
CA PHE A 155 -6.79 5.57 -22.63
C PHE A 155 -5.63 5.60 -23.64
N VAL A 156 -4.51 6.24 -23.28
CA VAL A 156 -3.33 6.34 -24.15
C VAL A 156 -2.62 4.99 -24.25
N THR A 157 -2.52 4.23 -23.15
CA THR A 157 -1.98 2.86 -23.16
C THR A 157 -2.75 1.96 -24.09
N SER A 158 -4.10 1.99 -24.02
CA SER A 158 -4.97 1.22 -24.90
C SER A 158 -4.83 1.63 -26.36
N ALA A 159 -4.80 2.93 -26.66
CA ALA A 159 -4.62 3.44 -28.01
C ALA A 159 -3.27 3.05 -28.62
N LEU A 160 -2.18 3.08 -27.83
CA LEU A 160 -0.85 2.66 -28.26
C LEU A 160 -0.78 1.15 -28.47
N MET A 161 -1.30 0.34 -27.55
CA MET A 161 -1.37 -1.13 -27.71
C MET A 161 -2.17 -1.52 -28.95
N LEU A 162 -3.30 -0.89 -29.21
CA LEU A 162 -4.07 -1.12 -30.45
C LEU A 162 -3.24 -0.76 -31.69
N ARG A 163 -2.62 0.43 -31.71
CA ARG A 163 -1.92 0.94 -32.89
C ARG A 163 -0.66 0.14 -33.22
N VAL A 164 0.25 -0.03 -32.26
CA VAL A 164 1.57 -0.62 -32.52
C VAL A 164 1.65 -2.10 -32.10
N GLY A 165 0.91 -2.51 -31.12
CA GLY A 165 0.87 -3.91 -30.68
C GLY A 165 0.01 -4.79 -31.58
N LEU A 166 -1.21 -4.34 -31.94
CA LEU A 166 -2.20 -5.16 -32.65
C LEU A 166 -2.36 -4.82 -34.12
N PHE A 167 -2.51 -3.54 -34.50
CA PHE A 167 -2.75 -3.17 -35.90
C PHE A 167 -1.48 -3.22 -36.75
N LYS A 168 -0.33 -2.94 -36.18
CA LYS A 168 0.95 -3.17 -36.85
C LYS A 168 1.10 -4.65 -37.20
N ASP A 169 1.45 -4.93 -38.45
CA ASP A 169 1.57 -6.28 -38.99
C ASP A 169 0.26 -7.12 -38.88
N GLU A 170 -0.89 -6.47 -38.79
CA GLU A 170 -2.22 -7.07 -38.74
C GLU A 170 -2.41 -8.18 -37.67
N LYS A 171 -1.67 -8.10 -36.53
CA LYS A 171 -1.70 -9.12 -35.47
C LYS A 171 -3.11 -9.36 -34.89
N HIS A 172 -3.99 -8.36 -34.95
CA HIS A 172 -5.40 -8.48 -34.52
C HIS A 172 -6.22 -9.50 -35.35
N HIS A 173 -5.74 -9.90 -36.54
CA HIS A 173 -6.33 -10.96 -37.36
C HIS A 173 -5.71 -12.34 -37.14
N ASN A 174 -4.63 -12.43 -36.32
CA ASN A 174 -3.93 -13.69 -36.09
C ASN A 174 -4.77 -14.63 -35.21
N GLU A 175 -5.16 -15.77 -35.75
CA GLU A 175 -6.02 -16.76 -35.09
C GLU A 175 -5.28 -17.45 -33.91
N ASP A 176 -3.96 -17.71 -34.04
CA ASP A 176 -3.17 -18.30 -32.96
C ASP A 176 -3.11 -17.36 -31.75
N LEU A 177 -2.98 -16.05 -31.97
CA LEU A 177 -3.03 -15.06 -30.90
C LEU A 177 -4.39 -15.04 -30.21
N LYS A 178 -5.48 -15.08 -30.98
CA LYS A 178 -6.85 -15.11 -30.43
C LYS A 178 -7.05 -16.37 -29.58
N ASP A 179 -6.69 -17.53 -30.12
CA ASP A 179 -6.81 -18.82 -29.40
C ASP A 179 -5.98 -18.82 -28.10
N TYR A 180 -4.75 -18.32 -28.16
CA TYR A 180 -3.89 -18.18 -26.99
C TYR A 180 -4.52 -17.31 -25.91
N LEU A 181 -5.00 -16.11 -26.27
CA LEU A 181 -5.61 -15.19 -25.31
C LEU A 181 -6.94 -15.71 -24.74
N ILE A 182 -7.76 -16.42 -25.56
CA ILE A 182 -8.98 -17.09 -25.10
C ILE A 182 -8.64 -18.18 -24.06
N LYS A 183 -7.62 -18.99 -24.31
CA LYS A 183 -7.17 -20.03 -23.36
C LYS A 183 -6.67 -19.45 -22.05
N LEU A 184 -5.91 -18.36 -22.09
CA LEU A 184 -5.46 -17.66 -20.89
C LEU A 184 -6.62 -17.16 -20.00
N ARG A 185 -7.72 -16.77 -20.61
CA ARG A 185 -8.92 -16.29 -19.90
C ARG A 185 -9.83 -17.40 -19.38
N GLY A 186 -9.60 -18.65 -19.76
CA GLY A 186 -10.47 -19.79 -19.41
C GLY A 186 -11.70 -19.93 -20.30
N GLY A 187 -11.65 -19.36 -21.52
CA GLY A 187 -12.70 -19.41 -22.52
C GLY A 187 -13.66 -18.20 -22.44
N ALA A 188 -14.03 -17.64 -23.59
CA ALA A 188 -15.09 -16.64 -23.69
C ALA A 188 -15.64 -16.57 -25.11
N PHE A 189 -16.96 -16.40 -25.25
CA PHE A 189 -17.60 -16.08 -26.51
C PHE A 189 -17.39 -14.61 -26.88
N GLY A 190 -17.20 -14.29 -28.16
CA GLY A 190 -17.19 -12.90 -28.66
C GLY A 190 -15.91 -12.13 -28.43
N PHE A 191 -14.76 -12.74 -28.62
CA PHE A 191 -13.46 -12.11 -28.43
C PHE A 191 -13.15 -11.10 -29.57
N ASN A 192 -13.18 -9.82 -29.25
CA ASN A 192 -12.91 -8.74 -30.20
C ASN A 192 -11.56 -8.04 -29.96
N THR A 193 -11.14 -7.17 -30.88
CA THR A 193 -9.84 -6.48 -30.83
C THR A 193 -9.63 -5.68 -29.53
N ASN A 194 -10.67 -5.05 -28.97
CA ASN A 194 -10.56 -4.32 -27.72
C ASN A 194 -10.31 -5.25 -26.53
N GLN A 195 -10.91 -6.45 -26.54
CA GLN A 195 -10.66 -7.47 -25.53
C GLN A 195 -9.24 -8.04 -25.65
N MET A 196 -8.74 -8.23 -26.89
CA MET A 196 -7.33 -8.61 -27.12
C MET A 196 -6.38 -7.54 -26.56
N CYS A 197 -6.65 -6.27 -26.87
CA CYS A 197 -5.87 -5.15 -26.33
C CYS A 197 -5.83 -5.17 -24.79
N LYS A 198 -6.98 -5.28 -24.15
CA LYS A 198 -7.08 -5.34 -22.70
C LYS A 198 -6.29 -6.51 -22.13
N GLN A 199 -6.41 -7.70 -22.70
CA GLN A 199 -5.67 -8.88 -22.21
C GLN A 199 -4.17 -8.78 -22.41
N LEU A 200 -3.69 -8.21 -23.53
CA LEU A 200 -2.26 -7.98 -23.73
C LEU A 200 -1.70 -6.98 -22.71
N LEU A 201 -2.45 -5.93 -22.38
CA LEU A 201 -2.06 -5.00 -21.32
C LEU A 201 -2.04 -5.67 -19.94
N GLU A 202 -3.07 -6.44 -19.61
CA GLU A 202 -3.12 -7.23 -18.37
C GLU A 202 -1.96 -8.23 -18.29
N LEU A 203 -1.64 -8.93 -19.38
CA LEU A 203 -0.50 -9.85 -19.45
C LEU A 203 0.82 -9.12 -19.26
N LYS A 204 1.02 -7.98 -19.91
CA LYS A 204 2.20 -7.13 -19.73
C LYS A 204 2.32 -6.66 -18.27
N GLU A 205 1.25 -6.19 -17.64
CA GLU A 205 1.23 -5.78 -16.25
C GLU A 205 1.61 -6.92 -15.31
N ARG A 206 1.07 -8.11 -15.53
CA ARG A 206 1.42 -9.31 -14.74
C ARG A 206 2.90 -9.65 -14.85
N VAL A 207 3.51 -9.48 -16.02
CA VAL A 207 4.96 -9.71 -16.19
C VAL A 207 5.79 -8.78 -15.31
N TYR A 208 5.43 -7.51 -15.22
CA TYR A 208 6.10 -6.55 -14.36
C TYR A 208 5.78 -6.81 -12.87
N TYR A 209 4.50 -6.91 -12.51
CA TYR A 209 4.06 -7.03 -11.12
C TYR A 209 4.48 -8.34 -10.47
N ASP A 210 4.51 -9.43 -11.24
CA ASP A 210 4.95 -10.75 -10.75
C ASP A 210 6.46 -10.99 -10.97
N GLN A 211 7.19 -10.00 -11.49
CA GLN A 211 8.62 -10.08 -11.79
C GLN A 211 8.97 -11.32 -12.65
N VAL A 212 8.18 -11.54 -13.70
CA VAL A 212 8.33 -12.72 -14.58
C VAL A 212 9.51 -12.53 -15.51
N ASP A 213 10.44 -13.49 -15.49
CA ASP A 213 11.52 -13.56 -16.46
C ASP A 213 11.00 -14.18 -17.78
N TRP A 214 10.77 -13.32 -18.77
CA TRP A 214 10.29 -13.71 -20.10
C TRP A 214 11.19 -14.73 -20.79
N GLU A 215 12.51 -14.64 -20.66
CA GLU A 215 13.44 -15.55 -21.30
C GLU A 215 13.38 -16.96 -20.67
N LYS A 216 13.15 -17.03 -19.37
CA LYS A 216 12.87 -18.30 -18.70
C LYS A 216 11.51 -18.85 -19.10
N LEU A 217 10.53 -17.98 -19.27
CA LEU A 217 9.18 -18.39 -19.66
C LEU A 217 9.17 -19.01 -21.06
N LYS A 218 9.88 -18.41 -22.02
CA LYS A 218 10.07 -18.97 -23.39
C LYS A 218 10.68 -20.37 -23.41
N LYS A 219 11.59 -20.67 -22.49
CA LYS A 219 12.28 -21.96 -22.43
C LYS A 219 11.43 -23.08 -21.83
N ARG A 220 10.26 -22.79 -21.27
CA ARG A 220 9.34 -23.82 -20.73
C ARG A 220 8.56 -24.47 -21.85
N LYS A 221 8.66 -25.81 -21.99
CA LYS A 221 7.92 -26.62 -22.99
C LYS A 221 6.39 -26.46 -22.95
N GLN A 222 5.84 -25.87 -21.90
CA GLN A 222 4.40 -25.60 -21.77
C GLN A 222 3.94 -24.39 -22.58
N ASN A 223 4.86 -23.59 -23.14
CA ASN A 223 4.55 -22.38 -23.91
C ASN A 223 4.75 -22.57 -25.44
N ASP A 224 4.67 -23.80 -25.94
CA ASP A 224 4.76 -24.10 -27.39
C ASP A 224 3.53 -23.64 -28.19
N HIS A 225 2.68 -22.78 -27.61
CA HIS A 225 1.54 -22.22 -28.32
C HIS A 225 2.01 -21.11 -29.27
N PRO A 226 1.75 -21.21 -30.59
CA PRO A 226 2.26 -20.22 -31.55
C PRO A 226 1.77 -18.79 -31.27
N GLY A 227 0.60 -18.63 -30.66
CA GLY A 227 0.06 -17.33 -30.24
C GLY A 227 0.87 -16.65 -29.12
N PHE A 228 1.68 -17.39 -28.36
CA PHE A 228 2.57 -16.83 -27.35
C PHE A 228 3.62 -15.87 -27.96
N GLU A 229 4.27 -16.29 -29.04
CA GLU A 229 5.27 -15.45 -29.72
C GLU A 229 4.64 -14.20 -30.32
N VAL A 230 3.41 -14.31 -30.86
CA VAL A 230 2.69 -13.14 -31.38
C VAL A 230 2.29 -12.18 -30.24
N ALA A 231 1.84 -12.70 -29.12
CA ALA A 231 1.53 -11.89 -27.93
C ALA A 231 2.78 -11.18 -27.40
N HIS A 232 3.90 -11.90 -27.30
CA HIS A 232 5.17 -11.35 -26.87
C HIS A 232 5.67 -10.24 -27.81
N GLN A 233 5.58 -10.46 -29.14
CA GLN A 233 5.93 -9.43 -30.12
C GLN A 233 5.04 -8.19 -30.02
N ALA A 234 3.74 -8.37 -29.83
CA ALA A 234 2.81 -7.25 -29.66
C ALA A 234 3.13 -6.41 -28.42
N ILE A 235 3.48 -7.07 -27.31
CA ILE A 235 3.91 -6.39 -26.08
C ILE A 235 5.24 -5.67 -26.27
N ASN A 236 6.23 -6.29 -26.94
CA ASN A 236 7.52 -5.65 -27.21
C ASN A 236 7.38 -4.43 -28.12
N ASP A 237 6.60 -4.51 -29.20
CA ASP A 237 6.33 -3.37 -30.08
C ASP A 237 5.73 -2.18 -29.28
N TYR A 238 4.83 -2.47 -28.33
CA TYR A 238 4.26 -1.48 -27.43
C TYR A 238 5.33 -0.89 -26.49
N LEU A 239 6.15 -1.71 -25.84
CA LEU A 239 7.20 -1.27 -24.91
C LEU A 239 8.28 -0.43 -25.63
N ASP A 240 8.66 -0.83 -26.84
CA ASP A 240 9.63 -0.09 -27.65
C ASP A 240 9.10 1.29 -28.04
N GLU A 241 7.79 1.38 -28.41
CA GLU A 241 7.16 2.67 -28.69
C GLU A 241 7.16 3.59 -27.45
N LEU A 242 6.87 3.04 -26.25
CA LEU A 242 6.94 3.82 -25.03
C LEU A 242 8.35 4.32 -24.75
N LYS A 243 9.36 3.44 -24.84
CA LYS A 243 10.76 3.79 -24.62
C LYS A 243 11.25 4.87 -25.61
N ASN A 244 10.93 4.72 -26.90
CA ASN A 244 11.33 5.65 -27.93
C ASN A 244 10.75 7.06 -27.73
N ARG A 245 9.64 7.18 -27.01
CA ARG A 245 8.96 8.45 -26.71
C ARG A 245 9.18 8.96 -25.29
N ASN A 246 9.96 8.25 -24.48
CA ASN A 246 10.11 8.53 -23.04
C ASN A 246 8.76 8.56 -22.31
N LEU A 247 7.85 7.62 -22.67
CA LEU A 247 6.56 7.44 -22.06
C LEU A 247 6.62 6.26 -21.09
N PHE A 248 5.88 6.36 -20.00
CA PHE A 248 5.77 5.31 -19.00
C PHE A 248 4.30 5.02 -18.71
N ASP A 249 3.90 3.76 -18.68
CA ASP A 249 2.73 3.35 -17.91
C ASP A 249 3.15 3.07 -16.45
N TYR A 250 2.18 2.83 -15.57
CA TYR A 250 2.46 2.68 -14.14
C TYR A 250 3.41 1.51 -13.82
N ALA A 251 3.23 0.36 -14.46
CA ALA A 251 4.09 -0.80 -14.21
C ALA A 251 5.55 -0.57 -14.64
N MET A 252 5.75 0.09 -15.79
CA MET A 252 7.09 0.48 -16.25
C MET A 252 7.72 1.54 -15.36
N LEU A 253 6.92 2.48 -14.84
CA LEU A 253 7.40 3.53 -13.95
C LEU A 253 7.93 2.94 -12.64
N GLU A 254 7.18 2.03 -12.02
CA GLU A 254 7.61 1.33 -10.79
C GLU A 254 8.83 0.44 -11.06
N ALA A 255 8.90 -0.24 -12.21
CA ALA A 255 10.06 -1.04 -12.58
C ALA A 255 11.31 -0.19 -12.79
N GLU A 256 11.22 0.94 -13.50
CA GLU A 256 12.32 1.89 -13.67
C GLU A 256 12.79 2.44 -12.32
N PHE A 257 11.84 2.75 -11.42
CA PHE A 257 12.19 3.20 -10.07
C PHE A 257 12.97 2.13 -9.29
N LEU A 258 12.54 0.87 -9.35
CA LEU A 258 13.26 -0.24 -8.72
C LEU A 258 14.65 -0.43 -9.31
N ASP A 259 14.79 -0.35 -10.62
CA ASP A 259 16.10 -0.48 -11.31
C ASP A 259 17.05 0.63 -10.88
N GLN A 260 16.58 1.88 -10.81
CA GLN A 260 17.41 3.00 -10.37
C GLN A 260 17.78 2.93 -8.88
N LEU A 261 16.90 2.38 -8.02
CA LEU A 261 17.24 2.09 -6.62
C LEU A 261 18.36 1.05 -6.52
N LYS A 262 18.30 -0.03 -7.33
CA LYS A 262 19.32 -1.09 -7.36
C LYS A 262 20.64 -0.64 -7.99
N ASP A 263 20.59 0.24 -8.98
CA ASP A 263 21.75 0.74 -9.73
C ASP A 263 22.51 1.88 -9.02
N SER A 264 22.18 2.16 -7.77
CA SER A 264 22.80 3.26 -6.98
C SER A 264 22.61 4.65 -7.60
N LYS A 265 21.66 4.83 -8.51
CA LYS A 265 21.37 6.14 -9.11
C LYS A 265 20.57 7.07 -8.19
N LEU A 266 20.00 6.51 -7.13
CA LEU A 266 19.18 7.21 -6.14
C LEU A 266 19.79 7.16 -4.73
N ASP A 267 21.11 6.98 -4.61
CA ASP A 267 21.79 6.86 -3.32
C ASP A 267 21.60 8.10 -2.43
N ASP A 268 21.61 9.30 -2.97
CA ASP A 268 21.38 10.53 -2.21
C ASP A 268 19.97 10.53 -1.59
N PHE A 269 18.97 10.06 -2.33
CA PHE A 269 17.61 9.89 -1.84
C PHE A 269 17.55 8.80 -0.75
N LEU A 270 18.13 7.62 -1.02
CA LEU A 270 18.16 6.51 -0.07
C LEU A 270 18.89 6.89 1.24
N ASN A 271 20.01 7.62 1.15
CA ASN A 271 20.75 8.10 2.32
C ASN A 271 19.98 9.14 3.15
N SER A 272 19.00 9.81 2.58
CA SER A 272 18.16 10.77 3.29
C SER A 272 17.05 10.11 4.11
N LEU A 273 16.65 8.87 3.78
CA LEU A 273 15.52 8.18 4.38
C LEU A 273 15.85 7.58 5.75
N LYS A 274 14.93 7.73 6.70
CA LYS A 274 14.95 7.07 8.01
C LYS A 274 13.71 6.26 8.30
N LEU A 275 12.54 6.71 7.85
CA LEU A 275 11.29 6.03 8.17
C LEU A 275 10.49 5.75 6.90
N ILE A 276 10.13 4.49 6.76
CA ILE A 276 9.23 4.02 5.70
C ILE A 276 7.96 3.49 6.35
N LEU A 277 6.82 4.05 5.97
CA LEU A 277 5.51 3.58 6.41
C LEU A 277 4.70 3.17 5.18
N VAL A 278 4.18 1.94 5.21
CA VAL A 278 3.37 1.37 4.10
C VAL A 278 2.01 0.97 4.65
N ASP A 279 0.95 1.65 4.19
CA ASP A 279 -0.44 1.32 4.52
C ASP A 279 -1.07 0.43 3.44
N GLU A 280 -2.05 -0.38 3.83
CA GLU A 280 -2.78 -1.32 2.97
C GLU A 280 -1.83 -2.29 2.21
N TYR A 281 -0.81 -2.79 2.91
CA TYR A 281 0.22 -3.64 2.29
C TYR A 281 -0.33 -4.93 1.68
N GLN A 282 -1.47 -5.46 2.15
CA GLN A 282 -2.15 -6.62 1.57
C GLN A 282 -2.53 -6.43 0.09
N ASP A 283 -2.58 -5.19 -0.38
CA ASP A 283 -2.89 -4.84 -1.77
C ASP A 283 -1.64 -4.68 -2.66
N SER A 284 -0.45 -4.93 -2.10
CA SER A 284 0.83 -4.83 -2.81
C SER A 284 1.07 -6.03 -3.73
N ASN A 285 1.85 -5.81 -4.78
CA ASN A 285 2.37 -6.84 -5.68
C ASN A 285 3.88 -7.07 -5.46
N LEU A 286 4.47 -8.07 -6.12
CA LEU A 286 5.89 -8.42 -5.95
C LEU A 286 6.86 -7.30 -6.34
N LEU A 287 6.55 -6.52 -7.38
CA LEU A 287 7.37 -5.38 -7.78
C LEU A 287 7.40 -4.32 -6.68
N GLN A 288 6.23 -3.97 -6.15
CA GLN A 288 6.09 -3.00 -5.06
C GLN A 288 6.76 -3.48 -3.78
N GLU A 289 6.62 -4.77 -3.42
CA GLU A 289 7.34 -5.35 -2.29
C GLU A 289 8.85 -5.18 -2.42
N GLN A 290 9.43 -5.45 -3.60
CA GLN A 290 10.86 -5.25 -3.81
C GLN A 290 11.28 -3.79 -3.63
N ILE A 291 10.47 -2.85 -4.11
CA ILE A 291 10.73 -1.42 -3.90
C ILE A 291 10.71 -1.10 -2.40
N TYR A 292 9.67 -1.55 -1.67
CA TYR A 292 9.57 -1.31 -0.23
C TYR A 292 10.76 -1.88 0.54
N PHE A 293 11.25 -3.06 0.16
CA PHE A 293 12.40 -3.68 0.82
C PHE A 293 13.72 -2.95 0.52
N GLN A 294 13.92 -2.43 -0.70
CA GLN A 294 15.07 -1.57 -1.01
C GLN A 294 15.05 -0.28 -0.17
N LEU A 295 13.89 0.38 -0.08
CA LEU A 295 13.71 1.58 0.73
C LEU A 295 13.92 1.28 2.22
N ALA A 296 13.38 0.15 2.71
CA ALA A 296 13.51 -0.28 4.11
C ALA A 296 14.96 -0.58 4.47
N GLU A 297 15.69 -1.30 3.61
CA GLU A 297 17.10 -1.62 3.85
C GLU A 297 17.94 -0.35 4.01
N ALA A 298 17.71 0.64 3.16
CA ALA A 298 18.38 1.94 3.26
C ALA A 298 18.00 2.66 4.56
N ALA A 299 16.71 2.77 4.89
CA ALA A 299 16.24 3.43 6.09
C ALA A 299 16.83 2.78 7.37
N ILE A 300 16.87 1.45 7.44
CA ILE A 300 17.43 0.71 8.59
C ILE A 300 18.94 0.95 8.70
N LYS A 301 19.69 0.93 7.59
CA LYS A 301 21.12 1.28 7.57
C LYS A 301 21.38 2.72 8.06
N ASN A 302 20.43 3.63 7.85
CA ASN A 302 20.48 5.01 8.32
C ASN A 302 20.00 5.15 9.78
N GLY A 303 19.81 4.05 10.52
CA GLY A 303 19.37 4.03 11.93
C GLY A 303 17.88 4.29 12.11
N GLY A 304 17.08 3.99 11.09
CA GLY A 304 15.63 4.09 11.08
C GLY A 304 14.93 2.74 10.97
N SER A 305 13.69 2.71 10.43
CA SER A 305 12.88 1.51 10.38
C SER A 305 11.81 1.51 9.28
N LEU A 306 11.22 0.32 9.07
CA LEU A 306 10.03 0.08 8.26
C LEU A 306 8.83 -0.20 9.18
N THR A 307 7.69 0.42 8.90
CA THR A 307 6.39 0.02 9.47
C THR A 307 5.46 -0.36 8.34
N VAL A 308 5.00 -1.59 8.33
CA VAL A 308 4.02 -2.12 7.38
C VAL A 308 2.70 -2.32 8.12
N VAL A 309 1.61 -1.84 7.53
CA VAL A 309 0.25 -1.97 8.10
C VAL A 309 -0.67 -2.56 7.04
N GLY A 310 -1.52 -3.51 7.45
CA GLY A 310 -2.50 -4.09 6.55
C GLY A 310 -3.52 -4.97 7.26
N ASP A 311 -4.43 -5.50 6.46
CA ASP A 311 -5.50 -6.40 6.89
C ASP A 311 -5.71 -7.49 5.83
N ASP A 312 -5.28 -8.69 6.13
CA ASP A 312 -5.44 -9.87 5.26
C ASP A 312 -6.91 -10.17 4.93
N ASP A 313 -7.83 -9.84 5.85
CA ASP A 313 -9.28 -10.02 5.66
C ASP A 313 -9.87 -9.00 4.65
N GLN A 314 -9.11 -7.99 4.20
CA GLN A 314 -9.53 -6.94 3.27
C GLN A 314 -8.83 -6.99 1.91
N SER A 315 -8.07 -8.02 1.58
CA SER A 315 -7.37 -8.14 0.29
C SER A 315 -8.35 -8.37 -0.86
N LEU A 316 -8.62 -7.34 -1.66
CA LEU A 316 -9.57 -7.34 -2.77
C LEU A 316 -8.92 -7.20 -4.17
N TYR A 317 -7.65 -6.82 -4.23
CA TYR A 317 -6.98 -6.41 -5.48
C TYR A 317 -6.14 -7.51 -6.14
N ARG A 318 -6.51 -8.79 -5.96
CA ARG A 318 -5.85 -9.93 -6.60
C ARG A 318 -5.74 -9.78 -8.14
N PHE A 319 -6.71 -9.15 -8.77
CA PHE A 319 -6.70 -8.90 -10.22
C PHE A 319 -5.60 -7.90 -10.66
N ARG A 320 -5.04 -7.11 -9.73
CA ARG A 320 -3.88 -6.22 -9.97
C ARG A 320 -2.54 -6.83 -9.55
N GLY A 321 -2.49 -8.15 -9.37
CA GLY A 321 -1.27 -8.83 -8.94
C GLY A 321 -1.03 -8.86 -7.43
N ALA A 322 -1.91 -8.23 -6.64
CA ALA A 322 -1.87 -8.40 -5.19
C ALA A 322 -2.08 -9.88 -4.83
N THR A 323 -1.30 -10.37 -3.90
CA THR A 323 -1.48 -11.71 -3.35
C THR A 323 -1.41 -11.63 -1.83
N VAL A 324 -2.40 -12.22 -1.17
CA VAL A 324 -2.44 -12.31 0.29
C VAL A 324 -1.16 -12.96 0.84
N ASP A 325 -0.53 -13.85 0.07
CA ASP A 325 0.71 -14.51 0.45
C ASP A 325 1.88 -13.54 0.74
N LEU A 326 1.91 -12.36 0.10
CA LEU A 326 2.93 -11.35 0.40
C LEU A 326 2.74 -10.79 1.80
N PHE A 327 1.49 -10.62 2.22
CA PHE A 327 1.15 -10.11 3.54
C PHE A 327 1.30 -11.19 4.62
N THR A 328 0.72 -12.37 4.42
CA THR A 328 0.75 -13.46 5.41
C THR A 328 2.16 -13.99 5.67
N ASN A 329 3.01 -14.01 4.65
CA ASN A 329 4.41 -14.45 4.75
C ASN A 329 5.41 -13.28 4.84
N PHE A 330 4.96 -12.07 5.21
CA PHE A 330 5.79 -10.86 5.22
C PHE A 330 7.10 -11.04 5.99
N LEU A 331 7.06 -11.57 7.21
CA LEU A 331 8.25 -11.72 8.06
C LEU A 331 9.31 -12.63 7.43
N GLU A 332 8.92 -13.79 6.90
CA GLU A 332 9.82 -14.72 6.22
C GLU A 332 10.41 -14.12 4.95
N ARG A 333 9.59 -13.41 4.19
CA ARG A 333 10.01 -12.72 2.96
C ARG A 333 10.97 -11.58 3.24
N PHE A 334 10.69 -10.80 4.30
CA PHE A 334 11.57 -9.74 4.75
C PHE A 334 12.94 -10.27 5.16
N GLU A 335 13.00 -11.32 5.99
CA GLU A 335 14.27 -11.96 6.39
C GLU A 335 15.09 -12.48 5.19
N LYS A 336 14.43 -13.01 4.15
CA LYS A 336 15.09 -13.54 2.95
C LYS A 336 15.65 -12.45 2.05
N GLN A 337 14.97 -11.33 1.92
CA GLN A 337 15.28 -10.30 0.93
C GLN A 337 16.08 -9.13 1.51
N VAL A 338 15.78 -8.72 2.74
CA VAL A 338 16.53 -7.68 3.45
C VAL A 338 17.67 -8.34 4.21
N GLN A 339 18.88 -8.32 3.64
CA GLN A 339 20.05 -9.05 4.14
C GLN A 339 20.72 -8.32 5.33
N LEU A 340 19.93 -8.02 6.37
CA LEU A 340 20.42 -7.41 7.60
C LEU A 340 20.47 -8.47 8.70
N LYS A 341 21.68 -8.84 9.10
CA LYS A 341 21.89 -9.90 10.08
C LYS A 341 21.17 -9.61 11.39
N ASP A 342 20.41 -10.59 11.87
CA ASP A 342 19.68 -10.57 13.15
C ASP A 342 18.62 -9.45 13.28
N TYR A 343 18.16 -8.86 12.16
CA TYR A 343 17.13 -7.84 12.14
C TYR A 343 15.79 -8.42 11.72
N LYS A 344 14.78 -8.31 12.59
CA LYS A 344 13.43 -8.82 12.36
C LYS A 344 12.37 -7.80 12.78
N PRO A 345 11.37 -7.50 11.92
CA PRO A 345 10.26 -6.66 12.31
C PRO A 345 9.44 -7.28 13.45
N GLU A 346 8.97 -6.46 14.38
CA GLU A 346 8.06 -6.87 15.44
C GLU A 346 6.64 -7.05 14.90
N LEU A 347 6.01 -8.21 15.14
CA LEU A 347 4.61 -8.46 14.82
C LEU A 347 3.71 -7.90 15.91
N ILE A 348 2.76 -7.04 15.54
CA ILE A 348 1.75 -6.48 16.45
C ILE A 348 0.37 -6.63 15.84
N HIS A 349 -0.57 -7.21 16.59
CA HIS A 349 -1.97 -7.31 16.19
C HIS A 349 -2.78 -6.14 16.76
N LEU A 350 -3.38 -5.33 15.89
CA LEU A 350 -4.33 -4.29 16.29
C LEU A 350 -5.74 -4.88 16.34
N SER A 351 -6.11 -5.47 17.48
CA SER A 351 -7.33 -6.25 17.63
C SER A 351 -8.59 -5.44 17.99
N GLY A 352 -8.45 -4.22 18.47
CA GLY A 352 -9.57 -3.36 18.90
C GLY A 352 -10.34 -2.73 17.73
N ASN A 353 -11.66 -2.91 17.64
CA ASN A 353 -12.53 -2.23 16.67
C ASN A 353 -13.26 -1.05 17.31
N TYR A 354 -12.97 0.15 16.83
CA TYR A 354 -13.55 1.43 17.30
C TYR A 354 -14.65 1.96 16.36
N ARG A 355 -14.96 1.24 15.27
CA ARG A 355 -15.92 1.65 14.24
C ARG A 355 -17.28 1.02 14.40
N SER A 356 -17.32 -0.30 14.54
CA SER A 356 -18.53 -1.14 14.45
C SER A 356 -19.09 -1.45 15.82
N THR A 357 -20.40 -1.73 15.87
CA THR A 357 -21.06 -2.18 17.09
C THR A 357 -20.67 -3.62 17.46
N GLN A 358 -20.91 -3.99 18.71
CA GLN A 358 -20.59 -5.34 19.22
C GLN A 358 -21.24 -6.45 18.40
N ASN A 359 -22.50 -6.28 17.96
CA ASN A 359 -23.21 -7.27 17.16
C ASN A 359 -22.54 -7.50 15.79
N ILE A 360 -22.13 -6.42 15.11
CA ILE A 360 -21.43 -6.52 13.82
C ILE A 360 -20.09 -7.24 14.00
N VAL A 361 -19.31 -6.85 15.02
CA VAL A 361 -18.01 -7.49 15.29
C VAL A 361 -18.18 -8.97 15.64
N GLY A 362 -19.17 -9.30 16.50
CA GLY A 362 -19.48 -10.68 16.87
C GLY A 362 -19.87 -11.53 15.66
N PHE A 363 -20.72 -10.99 14.78
CA PHE A 363 -21.11 -11.68 13.54
C PHE A 363 -19.92 -11.93 12.62
N CYS A 364 -19.07 -10.91 12.38
CA CYS A 364 -17.89 -11.07 11.55
C CYS A 364 -16.90 -12.10 12.11
N ASN A 365 -16.68 -12.10 13.43
CA ASN A 365 -15.82 -13.09 14.08
C ASN A 365 -16.38 -14.52 13.93
N GLN A 366 -17.70 -14.70 14.08
CA GLN A 366 -18.34 -16.02 13.88
C GLN A 366 -18.26 -16.46 12.42
N TYR A 367 -18.57 -15.56 11.47
CA TYR A 367 -18.49 -15.87 10.05
C TYR A 367 -17.08 -16.30 9.64
N SER A 368 -16.07 -15.57 10.07
CA SER A 368 -14.66 -15.89 9.75
C SER A 368 -14.22 -17.26 10.27
N GLN A 369 -14.84 -17.78 11.34
CA GLN A 369 -14.54 -19.12 11.89
C GLN A 369 -15.22 -20.26 11.13
N LEU A 370 -16.30 -20.00 10.38
CA LEU A 370 -17.03 -21.01 9.62
C LEU A 370 -16.35 -21.36 8.28
N ASP A 371 -15.57 -20.46 7.72
CA ASP A 371 -14.91 -20.65 6.43
C ASP A 371 -13.48 -21.13 6.65
N THR A 372 -13.25 -22.43 6.46
CA THR A 372 -11.94 -23.05 6.64
C THR A 372 -10.90 -22.61 5.60
N GLU A 373 -11.32 -22.34 4.36
CA GLU A 373 -10.41 -21.83 3.32
C GLU A 373 -9.97 -20.39 3.63
N PHE A 374 -10.90 -19.57 4.12
CA PHE A 374 -10.60 -18.24 4.59
C PHE A 374 -9.61 -18.25 5.77
N GLN A 375 -9.77 -19.18 6.72
CA GLN A 375 -8.83 -19.31 7.84
C GLN A 375 -7.40 -19.64 7.40
N LEU A 376 -7.24 -20.50 6.37
CA LEU A 376 -5.93 -20.87 5.82
C LEU A 376 -5.22 -19.68 5.11
N ALA A 377 -5.96 -18.69 4.67
CA ALA A 377 -5.42 -17.51 3.98
C ALA A 377 -5.07 -16.36 4.93
N ARG A 378 -5.29 -16.50 6.25
CA ARG A 378 -5.03 -15.47 7.26
C ARG A 378 -3.63 -15.56 7.83
N VAL A 379 -3.18 -14.44 8.40
CA VAL A 379 -1.96 -14.43 9.23
C VAL A 379 -2.14 -15.41 10.40
N GLU A 380 -1.12 -16.22 10.65
CA GLU A 380 -1.11 -17.21 11.73
C GLU A 380 -1.37 -16.54 13.08
N ASP A 381 -2.16 -17.18 13.93
CA ASP A 381 -2.51 -16.71 15.29
C ASP A 381 -3.19 -15.31 15.35
N LYS A 382 -3.80 -14.86 14.25
CA LYS A 382 -4.56 -13.60 14.26
C LYS A 382 -5.69 -13.65 15.29
N PRO A 383 -5.69 -12.77 16.32
CA PRO A 383 -6.70 -12.78 17.37
C PRO A 383 -8.09 -12.34 16.84
N ALA A 384 -9.15 -12.76 17.53
CA ALA A 384 -10.48 -12.25 17.27
C ALA A 384 -10.57 -10.75 17.53
N ILE A 385 -11.34 -10.06 16.69
CA ILE A 385 -11.54 -8.61 16.79
C ILE A 385 -12.36 -8.29 18.05
N GLN A 386 -11.90 -7.31 18.83
CA GLN A 386 -12.52 -6.87 20.08
C GLN A 386 -13.36 -5.61 19.86
N PRO A 387 -14.67 -5.60 20.15
CA PRO A 387 -15.46 -4.39 20.04
C PRO A 387 -15.05 -3.39 21.12
N LYS A 388 -14.65 -2.20 20.73
CA LYS A 388 -14.27 -1.09 21.63
C LYS A 388 -15.29 0.05 21.60
N ARG A 389 -16.19 0.05 20.62
CA ARG A 389 -17.22 1.08 20.50
C ARG A 389 -18.40 0.72 21.39
N ILE A 390 -18.67 1.57 22.38
CA ILE A 390 -19.90 1.54 23.17
C ILE A 390 -20.95 2.32 22.39
N HIS A 391 -22.02 1.67 21.96
CA HIS A 391 -23.12 2.32 21.25
C HIS A 391 -24.46 1.97 21.92
N PRO A 392 -25.36 2.93 22.14
CA PRO A 392 -26.64 2.68 22.75
C PRO A 392 -27.58 1.75 21.93
N LEU A 393 -27.30 1.59 20.63
CA LEU A 393 -28.02 0.72 19.68
C LEU A 393 -27.38 -0.67 19.53
N THR A 394 -26.79 -1.22 20.60
CA THR A 394 -26.18 -2.57 20.55
C THR A 394 -27.23 -3.70 20.40
N GLU A 395 -28.51 -3.39 20.57
CA GLU A 395 -29.61 -4.36 20.50
C GLU A 395 -30.16 -4.58 19.08
N PHE A 396 -29.75 -3.79 18.08
CA PHE A 396 -30.19 -4.01 16.70
C PHE A 396 -29.67 -5.34 16.17
N PRO A 397 -30.55 -6.26 15.75
CA PRO A 397 -30.15 -7.53 15.18
C PRO A 397 -29.47 -7.34 13.81
N ILE A 398 -28.61 -8.28 13.44
CA ILE A 398 -28.15 -8.43 12.07
C ILE A 398 -29.21 -9.25 11.34
N LEU A 399 -29.77 -8.68 10.28
CA LEU A 399 -30.80 -9.33 9.47
C LEU A 399 -30.19 -9.83 8.16
N GLY A 400 -30.42 -11.11 7.84
CA GLY A 400 -30.09 -11.69 6.54
C GLY A 400 -31.33 -11.68 5.64
N MET A 401 -31.15 -11.19 4.39
CA MET A 401 -32.18 -11.23 3.37
C MET A 401 -31.67 -12.10 2.21
N PHE A 402 -32.36 -13.21 1.95
CA PHE A 402 -32.03 -14.17 0.90
C PHE A 402 -33.18 -14.23 -0.12
N ARG A 403 -32.84 -14.16 -1.40
CA ARG A 403 -33.76 -14.28 -2.53
C ARG A 403 -33.11 -15.11 -3.63
N ASP A 404 -33.94 -15.71 -4.46
CA ASP A 404 -33.48 -16.58 -5.56
C ASP A 404 -32.86 -15.80 -6.72
N ASP A 405 -33.16 -14.51 -6.85
CA ASP A 405 -32.63 -13.65 -7.88
C ASP A 405 -32.31 -12.23 -7.38
N VAL A 406 -31.47 -11.53 -8.12
CA VAL A 406 -30.95 -10.19 -7.77
C VAL A 406 -32.05 -9.12 -7.88
N GLU A 407 -33.01 -9.26 -8.81
CA GLU A 407 -34.06 -8.25 -9.04
C GLU A 407 -35.03 -8.23 -7.85
N THR A 408 -35.48 -9.41 -7.41
CA THR A 408 -36.32 -9.57 -6.22
C THR A 408 -35.60 -9.08 -4.96
N LEU A 409 -34.31 -9.41 -4.80
CA LEU A 409 -33.51 -8.93 -3.67
C LEU A 409 -33.40 -7.39 -3.69
N ALA A 410 -33.15 -6.78 -4.82
CA ALA A 410 -33.02 -5.33 -4.95
C ALA A 410 -34.33 -4.60 -4.62
N LYS A 411 -35.48 -5.15 -5.08
CA LYS A 411 -36.81 -4.62 -4.79
C LYS A 411 -37.09 -4.66 -3.29
N ASP A 412 -36.91 -5.82 -2.67
CA ASP A 412 -37.22 -6.01 -1.25
C ASP A 412 -36.29 -5.18 -0.34
N LEU A 413 -35.00 -5.02 -0.72
CA LEU A 413 -34.08 -4.14 -0.03
C LEU A 413 -34.51 -2.66 -0.12
N SER A 414 -35.00 -2.24 -1.29
CA SER A 414 -35.52 -0.88 -1.48
C SER A 414 -36.75 -0.64 -0.61
N GLU A 415 -37.70 -1.58 -0.59
CA GLU A 415 -38.90 -1.48 0.25
C GLU A 415 -38.57 -1.47 1.76
N PHE A 416 -37.62 -2.32 2.19
CA PHE A 416 -37.15 -2.36 3.57
C PHE A 416 -36.46 -1.03 3.97
N SER A 417 -35.63 -0.47 3.11
CA SER A 417 -34.92 0.79 3.40
C SER A 417 -35.84 2.02 3.51
N HIS A 418 -37.07 1.94 2.99
CA HIS A 418 -38.10 2.99 3.16
C HIS A 418 -38.93 2.84 4.44
N GLN A 419 -38.87 1.68 5.11
CA GLN A 419 -39.63 1.38 6.33
C GLN A 419 -38.81 1.60 7.63
N VAL A 420 -37.47 1.70 7.51
CA VAL A 420 -36.51 1.94 8.60
C VAL A 420 -36.00 3.38 8.54
#